data_75f7b7534edbf64b2dade00f4da7b3ec
#
_entry.id   75f7b7534edbf64b2dade00f4da7b3ec
#
_cell.length_a   1.000
_cell.length_b   1.000
_cell.length_c   1.000
_cell.angle_alpha   90.00
_cell.angle_beta   90.00
_cell.angle_gamma   90.00
#
_symmetry.space_group_name_H-M   'P 1'
#
loop_
_entity.id
_entity.type
_entity.pdbx_description
1 polymer ?
#
loop_
_entity_poly.entity_id
_entity_poly.type
_entity_poly.pdbx_seq_one_letter_code
_entity_poly.pdbx_strand_id
1 'polypeptide(L)'
;MSTVGIYPVPFTAAEARAFVHGMLRIRRFEEAAAELYGLGKIRGFLHLYIGEEAVAVGVLRALRSEDNVVATYREHGHALARGISARAIMAEMFGRTGGCCRGRGGSMHLFDAGTRFYGGNAIVGGGLPLAVGLALADRMLGVQRVTACFFGEGAMAEGVFHESLNLAVLWRLPVLFCCENNGYAMGTALERSESQTDLCAKAASYRVPAHAVDGMDIVAVNLAAVAAAAAIREGRGPQFVEFKTYRFRAHSMFDPELYRPKEEVERWKQRGPLHTFTDRLKAQELFTEADFAALELDVKKEVEDAIGFAEASPPEPVEDLYRDVCAPVALQ
;
A
#
# COMPACT_ATOMS: atom_id res chain seq x y z
N MET A 1 -10.85 -11.81 28.61
CA MET A 1 -11.27 -12.33 27.31
C MET A 1 -12.41 -11.45 26.80
N SER A 2 -12.10 -10.47 25.96
CA SER A 2 -13.12 -9.61 25.34
C SER A 2 -13.76 -10.45 24.23
N THR A 3 -15.04 -10.77 24.34
CA THR A 3 -15.86 -11.32 23.26
C THR A 3 -15.90 -10.29 22.15
N VAL A 4 -15.02 -10.43 21.16
CA VAL A 4 -15.15 -9.73 19.88
C VAL A 4 -16.50 -10.18 19.32
N GLY A 5 -17.48 -9.29 19.33
CA GLY A 5 -18.80 -9.56 18.75
C GLY A 5 -18.60 -10.04 17.31
N ILE A 6 -19.05 -11.25 17.00
CA ILE A 6 -18.98 -11.82 15.64
C ILE A 6 -20.06 -11.11 14.82
N TYR A 7 -19.75 -9.89 14.36
CA TYR A 7 -20.61 -9.23 13.37
C TYR A 7 -20.51 -10.01 12.04
N PRO A 8 -21.64 -10.21 11.35
CA PRO A 8 -21.62 -10.85 10.03
C PRO A 8 -20.65 -10.16 9.09
N VAL A 9 -19.90 -10.94 8.33
CA VAL A 9 -19.05 -10.42 7.27
C VAL A 9 -19.97 -10.05 6.09
N PRO A 10 -19.96 -8.78 5.61
CA PRO A 10 -20.89 -8.31 4.58
C PRO A 10 -20.44 -8.69 3.17
N PHE A 11 -19.70 -9.80 3.03
CA PHE A 11 -19.15 -10.26 1.78
C PHE A 11 -19.66 -11.66 1.44
N THR A 12 -19.79 -11.95 0.15
CA THR A 12 -19.97 -13.32 -0.34
C THR A 12 -18.74 -14.18 -0.04
N ALA A 13 -18.88 -15.50 -0.03
CA ALA A 13 -17.74 -16.40 0.16
C ALA A 13 -16.63 -16.18 -0.90
N ALA A 14 -17.00 -15.85 -2.14
CA ALA A 14 -16.03 -15.54 -3.20
C ALA A 14 -15.24 -14.24 -2.93
N GLU A 15 -15.91 -13.19 -2.48
CA GLU A 15 -15.27 -11.94 -2.10
C GLU A 15 -14.37 -12.12 -0.87
N ALA A 16 -14.86 -12.83 0.14
CA ALA A 16 -14.08 -13.16 1.33
C ALA A 16 -12.81 -13.94 0.99
N ARG A 17 -12.94 -14.98 0.13
CA ARG A 17 -11.80 -15.73 -0.39
C ARG A 17 -10.80 -14.84 -1.13
N ALA A 18 -11.28 -13.89 -1.93
CA ALA A 18 -10.42 -12.97 -2.66
C ALA A 18 -9.68 -11.97 -1.74
N PHE A 19 -10.28 -11.56 -0.62
CA PHE A 19 -9.59 -10.77 0.41
C PHE A 19 -8.48 -11.58 1.10
N VAL A 20 -8.78 -12.82 1.51
CA VAL A 20 -7.77 -13.71 2.10
C VAL A 20 -6.62 -13.93 1.13
N HIS A 21 -6.93 -14.26 -0.13
CA HIS A 21 -5.91 -14.46 -1.17
C HIS A 21 -5.02 -13.22 -1.34
N GLY A 22 -5.61 -12.01 -1.43
CA GLY A 22 -4.84 -10.78 -1.57
C GLY A 22 -3.87 -10.53 -0.42
N MET A 23 -4.33 -10.68 0.83
CA MET A 23 -3.47 -10.51 2.02
C MET A 23 -2.40 -11.60 2.11
N LEU A 24 -2.75 -12.85 1.83
CA LEU A 24 -1.82 -13.97 1.84
C LEU A 24 -0.73 -13.82 0.77
N ARG A 25 -1.12 -13.39 -0.43
CA ARG A 25 -0.22 -13.09 -1.54
C ARG A 25 0.83 -12.06 -1.16
N ILE A 26 0.42 -10.95 -0.56
CA ILE A 26 1.33 -9.91 -0.06
C ILE A 26 2.26 -10.51 1.00
N ARG A 27 1.71 -11.21 2.00
CA ARG A 27 2.49 -11.78 3.09
C ARG A 27 3.59 -12.72 2.58
N ARG A 28 3.26 -13.66 1.71
CA ARG A 28 4.23 -14.66 1.21
C ARG A 28 5.25 -14.03 0.27
N PHE A 29 4.83 -13.07 -0.56
CA PHE A 29 5.75 -12.32 -1.41
C PHE A 29 6.79 -11.56 -0.59
N GLU A 30 6.34 -10.87 0.47
CA GLU A 30 7.23 -10.08 1.34
C GLU A 30 8.15 -10.97 2.20
N GLU A 31 7.68 -12.11 2.65
CA GLU A 31 8.52 -13.11 3.35
C GLU A 31 9.63 -13.62 2.43
N ALA A 32 9.30 -13.97 1.19
CA ALA A 32 10.28 -14.36 0.18
C ALA A 32 11.26 -13.22 -0.15
N ALA A 33 10.76 -11.99 -0.27
CA ALA A 33 11.62 -10.82 -0.51
C ALA A 33 12.64 -10.62 0.62
N ALA A 34 12.23 -10.83 1.88
CA ALA A 34 13.14 -10.76 3.02
C ALA A 34 14.25 -11.82 2.97
N GLU A 35 13.93 -13.06 2.59
CA GLU A 35 14.90 -14.13 2.42
C GLU A 35 15.89 -13.83 1.28
N LEU A 36 15.37 -13.38 0.14
CA LEU A 36 16.17 -13.03 -1.04
C LEU A 36 17.08 -11.83 -0.79
N TYR A 37 16.64 -10.90 0.06
CA TYR A 37 17.48 -9.81 0.54
C TYR A 37 18.65 -10.32 1.38
N GLY A 38 18.37 -11.24 2.31
CA GLY A 38 19.43 -11.91 3.11
C GLY A 38 20.45 -12.66 2.26
N LEU A 39 20.04 -13.18 1.10
CA LEU A 39 20.90 -13.83 0.10
C LEU A 39 21.63 -12.84 -0.83
N GLY A 40 21.41 -11.53 -0.70
CA GLY A 40 22.03 -10.49 -1.52
C GLY A 40 21.49 -10.41 -2.95
N LYS A 41 20.36 -11.07 -3.26
CA LYS A 41 19.71 -11.03 -4.58
C LYS A 41 18.92 -9.73 -4.79
N ILE A 42 18.31 -9.21 -3.73
CA ILE A 42 17.69 -7.89 -3.68
C ILE A 42 18.66 -6.94 -3.01
N ARG A 43 18.90 -5.78 -3.62
CA ARG A 43 19.88 -4.78 -3.16
C ARG A 43 19.20 -3.46 -2.84
N GLY A 44 19.93 -2.55 -2.21
CA GLY A 44 19.42 -1.25 -1.77
C GLY A 44 18.63 -1.35 -0.47
N PHE A 45 17.65 -0.47 -0.28
CA PHE A 45 16.78 -0.49 0.88
C PHE A 45 15.51 -1.30 0.57
N LEU A 46 15.18 -2.23 1.45
CA LEU A 46 13.97 -3.05 1.35
C LEU A 46 13.06 -2.76 2.55
N HIS A 47 11.83 -2.36 2.26
CA HIS A 47 10.79 -2.03 3.24
C HIS A 47 9.61 -2.98 3.08
N LEU A 48 9.42 -3.86 4.05
CA LEU A 48 8.38 -4.91 3.98
C LEU A 48 7.02 -4.39 4.46
N TYR A 49 5.96 -4.77 3.77
CA TYR A 49 4.57 -4.38 4.07
C TYR A 49 3.86 -5.36 5.02
N ILE A 50 4.61 -6.22 5.71
CA ILE A 50 4.08 -7.26 6.59
C ILE A 50 3.42 -6.65 7.83
N GLY A 51 2.14 -6.97 8.02
CA GLY A 51 1.28 -6.48 9.11
C GLY A 51 0.21 -5.49 8.65
N GLU A 52 0.40 -4.85 7.51
CA GLU A 52 -0.45 -3.77 6.99
C GLU A 52 -1.31 -4.22 5.79
N GLU A 53 -1.32 -5.51 5.45
CA GLU A 53 -1.92 -6.08 4.23
C GLU A 53 -3.41 -5.74 4.06
N ALA A 54 -4.15 -5.61 5.17
CA ALA A 54 -5.57 -5.27 5.12
C ALA A 54 -5.82 -3.89 4.52
N VAL A 55 -4.92 -2.93 4.73
CA VAL A 55 -5.09 -1.57 4.20
C VAL A 55 -4.95 -1.59 2.68
N ALA A 56 -3.86 -2.12 2.15
CA ALA A 56 -3.67 -2.19 0.70
C ALA A 56 -4.80 -2.95 0.00
N VAL A 57 -5.11 -4.17 0.48
CA VAL A 57 -6.12 -5.02 -0.15
C VAL A 57 -7.52 -4.42 -0.01
N GLY A 58 -7.87 -3.92 1.18
CA GLY A 58 -9.20 -3.36 1.44
C GLY A 58 -9.48 -2.09 0.66
N VAL A 59 -8.52 -1.17 0.59
CA VAL A 59 -8.69 0.09 -0.17
C VAL A 59 -8.69 -0.18 -1.67
N LEU A 60 -7.71 -0.94 -2.18
CA LEU A 60 -7.58 -1.12 -3.62
C LEU A 60 -8.73 -1.93 -4.24
N ARG A 61 -9.37 -2.82 -3.48
CA ARG A 61 -10.61 -3.48 -3.92
C ARG A 61 -11.84 -2.57 -3.94
N ALA A 62 -11.83 -1.44 -3.25
CA ALA A 62 -12.88 -0.43 -3.31
C ALA A 62 -12.73 0.52 -4.52
N LEU A 63 -11.56 0.53 -5.14
CA LEU A 63 -11.26 1.36 -6.30
C LEU A 63 -11.61 0.65 -7.62
N ARG A 64 -11.81 1.44 -8.66
CA ARG A 64 -11.99 0.96 -10.03
C ARG A 64 -10.63 0.82 -10.72
N SER A 65 -10.59 0.06 -11.80
CA SER A 65 -9.37 -0.12 -12.60
C SER A 65 -8.83 1.18 -13.21
N GLU A 66 -9.72 2.11 -13.51
CA GLU A 66 -9.37 3.43 -14.06
C GLU A 66 -8.90 4.47 -13.02
N ASP A 67 -9.03 4.19 -11.72
CA ASP A 67 -8.58 5.09 -10.65
C ASP A 67 -7.04 5.12 -10.55
N ASN A 68 -6.48 6.22 -10.06
CA ASN A 68 -5.05 6.37 -9.87
C ASN A 68 -4.63 5.92 -8.46
N VAL A 69 -3.43 5.38 -8.36
CA VAL A 69 -2.82 4.99 -7.09
C VAL A 69 -1.42 5.57 -6.99
N VAL A 70 -1.15 6.21 -5.86
CA VAL A 70 0.18 6.69 -5.47
C VAL A 70 0.49 6.10 -4.09
N ALA A 71 1.68 5.56 -3.91
CA ALA A 71 2.12 4.92 -2.67
C ALA A 71 3.45 5.48 -2.17
N THR A 72 3.93 4.94 -1.06
CA THR A 72 5.24 5.23 -0.49
C THR A 72 6.29 4.24 -1.01
N TYR A 73 7.50 4.32 -0.48
CA TYR A 73 8.57 3.33 -0.71
C TYR A 73 8.27 1.92 -0.16
N ARG A 74 7.19 1.74 0.62
CA ARG A 74 6.69 0.45 1.15
C ARG A 74 5.52 -0.04 0.32
N GLU A 75 5.73 -0.20 -0.97
CA GLU A 75 4.66 -0.26 -1.96
C GLU A 75 4.36 -1.64 -2.55
N HIS A 76 5.13 -2.68 -2.20
CA HIS A 76 4.95 -4.01 -2.81
C HIS A 76 3.53 -4.53 -2.62
N GLY A 77 2.97 -4.37 -1.40
CA GLY A 77 1.60 -4.75 -1.11
C GLY A 77 0.59 -4.01 -1.98
N HIS A 78 0.76 -2.70 -2.14
CA HIS A 78 -0.10 -1.88 -2.98
C HIS A 78 0.03 -2.25 -4.47
N ALA A 79 1.25 -2.45 -4.96
CA ALA A 79 1.52 -2.85 -6.34
C ALA A 79 0.88 -4.21 -6.68
N LEU A 80 1.04 -5.21 -5.79
CA LEU A 80 0.41 -6.53 -5.92
C LEU A 80 -1.11 -6.43 -5.90
N ALA A 81 -1.68 -5.69 -4.95
CA ALA A 81 -3.13 -5.52 -4.81
C ALA A 81 -3.72 -4.70 -5.98
N ARG A 82 -2.93 -3.81 -6.59
CA ARG A 82 -3.33 -3.05 -7.79
C ARG A 82 -3.33 -3.90 -9.07
N GLY A 83 -2.64 -5.03 -9.07
CA GLY A 83 -2.64 -5.96 -10.18
C GLY A 83 -1.34 -5.99 -10.99
N ILE A 84 -0.27 -5.36 -10.53
CA ILE A 84 1.06 -5.57 -11.12
C ILE A 84 1.46 -7.03 -10.84
N SER A 85 2.00 -7.70 -11.84
CA SER A 85 2.34 -9.12 -11.70
C SER A 85 3.50 -9.32 -10.70
N ALA A 86 3.44 -10.38 -9.90
CA ALA A 86 4.51 -10.73 -8.98
C ALA A 86 5.85 -10.94 -9.70
N ARG A 87 5.82 -11.46 -10.95
CA ARG A 87 7.00 -11.58 -11.82
C ARG A 87 7.66 -10.23 -12.08
N ALA A 88 6.87 -9.23 -12.48
CA ALA A 88 7.40 -7.90 -12.81
C ALA A 88 7.95 -7.20 -11.55
N ILE A 89 7.27 -7.32 -10.40
CA ILE A 89 7.74 -6.72 -9.14
C ILE A 89 9.03 -7.40 -8.69
N MET A 90 9.09 -8.73 -8.68
CA MET A 90 10.29 -9.45 -8.24
C MET A 90 11.49 -9.18 -9.16
N ALA A 91 11.27 -9.14 -10.48
CA ALA A 91 12.32 -8.80 -11.45
C ALA A 91 12.82 -7.35 -11.27
N GLU A 92 11.92 -6.41 -10.93
CA GLU A 92 12.29 -5.02 -10.61
C GLU A 92 13.20 -4.97 -9.39
N MET A 93 12.83 -5.68 -8.32
CA MET A 93 13.62 -5.74 -7.08
C MET A 93 15.00 -6.40 -7.29
N PHE A 94 15.13 -7.28 -8.27
CA PHE A 94 16.40 -7.91 -8.69
C PHE A 94 17.24 -7.01 -9.62
N GLY A 95 16.72 -5.84 -10.04
CA GLY A 95 17.37 -4.96 -11.00
C GLY A 95 17.43 -5.58 -12.41
N ARG A 96 16.33 -6.22 -12.85
CA ARG A 96 16.24 -6.94 -14.13
C ARG A 96 15.32 -6.24 -15.12
N THR A 97 15.63 -6.39 -16.42
CA THR A 97 14.83 -5.77 -17.48
C THR A 97 13.40 -6.29 -17.60
N GLY A 98 13.11 -7.47 -17.04
CA GLY A 98 11.76 -8.00 -16.90
C GLY A 98 10.93 -7.31 -15.83
N GLY A 99 11.49 -6.37 -15.06
CA GLY A 99 10.81 -5.55 -14.08
C GLY A 99 9.89 -4.50 -14.69
N CYS A 100 8.89 -4.02 -13.92
CA CYS A 100 7.92 -3.02 -14.36
C CYS A 100 8.57 -1.67 -14.74
N CYS A 101 9.76 -1.36 -14.18
CA CYS A 101 10.59 -0.20 -14.51
C CYS A 101 11.94 -0.61 -15.12
N ARG A 102 12.04 -1.80 -15.71
CA ARG A 102 13.26 -2.35 -16.32
C ARG A 102 14.42 -2.56 -15.32
N GLY A 103 14.11 -2.71 -14.04
CA GLY A 103 15.09 -2.87 -12.97
C GLY A 103 15.73 -1.58 -12.47
N ARG A 104 15.26 -0.41 -12.90
CA ARG A 104 15.82 0.90 -12.54
C ARG A 104 15.24 1.46 -11.24
N GLY A 105 14.01 1.10 -10.90
CA GLY A 105 13.32 1.57 -9.71
C GLY A 105 13.68 0.80 -8.44
N GLY A 106 13.96 -0.49 -8.58
CA GLY A 106 14.17 -1.39 -7.45
C GLY A 106 12.94 -1.52 -6.57
N SER A 107 13.15 -1.76 -5.26
CA SER A 107 12.06 -1.99 -4.29
C SER A 107 11.20 -0.76 -4.01
N MET A 108 11.71 0.46 -4.19
CA MET A 108 11.08 1.69 -3.69
C MET A 108 10.42 2.54 -4.78
N HIS A 109 10.52 2.16 -6.04
CA HIS A 109 10.05 2.96 -7.16
C HIS A 109 9.40 2.08 -8.24
N LEU A 110 8.30 1.41 -7.85
CA LEU A 110 7.50 0.61 -8.77
C LEU A 110 6.50 1.52 -9.49
N PHE A 111 6.48 1.47 -10.80
CA PHE A 111 5.54 2.20 -11.65
C PHE A 111 4.94 1.27 -12.69
N ASP A 112 3.65 1.40 -12.93
CA ASP A 112 2.98 0.73 -14.03
C ASP A 112 1.80 1.57 -14.53
N ALA A 113 1.99 2.21 -15.67
CA ALA A 113 0.96 3.05 -16.29
C ALA A 113 -0.26 2.22 -16.71
N GLY A 114 -0.10 0.93 -17.02
CA GLY A 114 -1.17 0.04 -17.43
C GLY A 114 -2.20 -0.19 -16.32
N THR A 115 -1.73 -0.38 -15.09
CA THR A 115 -2.57 -0.50 -13.89
C THR A 115 -2.86 0.84 -13.21
N ARG A 116 -2.34 1.95 -13.76
CA ARG A 116 -2.42 3.29 -13.19
C ARG A 116 -1.83 3.39 -11.77
N PHE A 117 -0.78 2.65 -11.54
CA PHE A 117 0.04 2.71 -10.35
C PHE A 117 1.21 3.67 -10.61
N TYR A 118 1.13 4.86 -10.02
CA TYR A 118 2.09 5.95 -10.24
C TYR A 118 3.16 6.02 -9.15
N GLY A 119 3.42 4.89 -8.58
CA GLY A 119 4.63 4.56 -7.91
C GLY A 119 4.73 4.82 -6.45
N GLY A 120 5.87 4.33 -5.97
CA GLY A 120 6.46 4.63 -4.71
C GLY A 120 7.33 5.87 -4.77
N ASN A 121 7.47 6.49 -3.62
CA ASN A 121 8.33 7.65 -3.47
C ASN A 121 9.17 7.51 -2.20
N ALA A 122 10.49 7.60 -2.32
CA ALA A 122 11.39 7.56 -1.18
C ALA A 122 11.32 8.83 -0.31
N ILE A 123 10.85 9.94 -0.88
CA ILE A 123 10.67 11.20 -0.15
C ILE A 123 9.40 11.12 0.70
N VAL A 124 9.53 11.29 2.02
CA VAL A 124 8.40 11.31 2.95
C VAL A 124 7.43 12.43 2.55
N GLY A 125 6.15 12.09 2.35
CA GLY A 125 5.14 13.01 1.86
C GLY A 125 5.19 13.33 0.36
N GLY A 126 6.24 12.92 -0.38
CA GLY A 126 6.41 13.26 -1.80
C GLY A 126 5.30 12.76 -2.73
N GLY A 127 4.57 11.72 -2.33
CA GLY A 127 3.40 11.22 -3.06
C GLY A 127 2.18 12.14 -3.02
N LEU A 128 2.05 12.96 -1.97
CA LEU A 128 0.89 13.83 -1.76
C LEU A 128 0.67 14.85 -2.90
N PRO A 129 1.68 15.67 -3.27
CA PRO A 129 1.51 16.62 -4.37
C PRO A 129 1.37 15.92 -5.73
N LEU A 130 1.96 14.74 -5.93
CA LEU A 130 1.76 13.94 -7.14
C LEU A 130 0.29 13.51 -7.27
N ALA A 131 -0.31 13.03 -6.19
CA ALA A 131 -1.73 12.67 -6.17
C ALA A 131 -2.64 13.87 -6.45
N VAL A 132 -2.33 15.04 -5.86
CA VAL A 132 -3.04 16.30 -6.14
C VAL A 132 -2.92 16.68 -7.61
N GLY A 133 -1.73 16.55 -8.20
CA GLY A 133 -1.49 16.83 -9.62
C GLY A 133 -2.26 15.90 -10.56
N LEU A 134 -2.26 14.59 -10.28
CA LEU A 134 -3.04 13.60 -11.04
C LEU A 134 -4.55 13.90 -10.97
N ALA A 135 -5.06 14.18 -9.77
CA ALA A 135 -6.48 14.51 -9.57
C ALA A 135 -6.85 15.84 -10.25
N LEU A 136 -5.96 16.83 -10.25
CA LEU A 136 -6.15 18.09 -10.98
C LEU A 136 -6.22 17.84 -12.49
N ALA A 137 -5.32 17.03 -13.03
CA ALA A 137 -5.32 16.67 -14.44
C ALA A 137 -6.62 15.95 -14.84
N ASP A 138 -7.08 14.98 -14.07
CA ASP A 138 -8.33 14.28 -14.33
C ASP A 138 -9.54 15.24 -14.29
N ARG A 139 -9.56 16.18 -13.36
CA ARG A 139 -10.59 17.22 -13.29
C ARG A 139 -10.58 18.13 -14.51
N MET A 140 -9.39 18.60 -14.94
CA MET A 140 -9.24 19.45 -16.12
C MET A 140 -9.67 18.73 -17.40
N LEU A 141 -9.46 17.42 -17.47
CA LEU A 141 -9.88 16.56 -18.59
C LEU A 141 -11.34 16.13 -18.51
N GLY A 142 -12.06 16.48 -17.43
CA GLY A 142 -13.46 16.05 -17.22
C GLY A 142 -13.61 14.55 -16.96
N VAL A 143 -12.57 13.88 -16.49
CA VAL A 143 -12.58 12.44 -16.21
C VAL A 143 -12.93 12.19 -14.75
N GLN A 144 -13.87 11.26 -14.51
CA GLN A 144 -14.33 10.91 -13.16
C GLN A 144 -13.50 9.76 -12.57
N ARG A 145 -12.28 10.05 -12.12
CA ARG A 145 -11.42 9.11 -11.42
C ARG A 145 -11.22 9.54 -9.97
N VAL A 146 -10.95 8.56 -9.11
CA VAL A 146 -10.41 8.78 -7.77
C VAL A 146 -8.90 8.60 -7.83
N THR A 147 -8.16 9.48 -7.18
CA THR A 147 -6.73 9.30 -6.95
C THR A 147 -6.52 8.92 -5.49
N ALA A 148 -6.18 7.68 -5.21
CA ALA A 148 -5.81 7.23 -3.87
C ALA A 148 -4.32 7.49 -3.63
N CYS A 149 -4.01 8.15 -2.53
CA CYS A 149 -2.66 8.44 -2.08
C CYS A 149 -2.41 7.80 -0.72
N PHE A 150 -1.52 6.82 -0.67
CA PHE A 150 -1.09 6.17 0.57
C PHE A 150 0.15 6.87 1.14
N PHE A 151 0.17 7.08 2.44
CA PHE A 151 1.29 7.68 3.16
C PHE A 151 1.21 7.33 4.64
N GLY A 152 2.38 7.26 5.30
CA GLY A 152 2.45 7.04 6.75
C GLY A 152 2.15 8.30 7.56
N GLU A 153 1.84 8.14 8.85
CA GLU A 153 1.54 9.25 9.76
C GLU A 153 2.69 10.27 9.84
N GLY A 154 3.95 9.83 9.69
CA GLY A 154 5.09 10.73 9.68
C GLY A 154 5.08 11.75 8.52
N ALA A 155 4.40 11.44 7.42
CA ALA A 155 4.24 12.39 6.32
C ALA A 155 3.34 13.58 6.68
N MET A 156 2.54 13.47 7.73
CA MET A 156 1.66 14.55 8.18
C MET A 156 2.42 15.66 8.93
N ALA A 157 3.67 15.41 9.34
CA ALA A 157 4.57 16.42 9.90
C ALA A 157 5.25 17.28 8.81
N GLU A 158 5.22 16.84 7.55
CA GLU A 158 5.85 17.54 6.44
C GLU A 158 4.98 18.70 5.93
N GLY A 159 5.62 19.81 5.53
CA GLY A 159 4.92 20.98 4.97
C GLY A 159 4.04 20.63 3.77
N VAL A 160 4.50 19.69 2.94
CA VAL A 160 3.81 19.25 1.73
C VAL A 160 2.45 18.59 2.01
N PHE A 161 2.23 18.01 3.20
CA PHE A 161 0.92 17.53 3.62
C PHE A 161 -0.08 18.70 3.69
N HIS A 162 0.30 19.78 4.36
CA HIS A 162 -0.51 20.96 4.54
C HIS A 162 -0.86 21.64 3.22
N GLU A 163 0.13 21.78 2.34
CA GLU A 163 -0.04 22.34 1.00
C GLU A 163 -0.99 21.49 0.14
N SER A 164 -0.81 20.17 0.16
CA SER A 164 -1.60 19.23 -0.63
C SER A 164 -3.07 19.19 -0.19
N LEU A 165 -3.36 19.15 1.11
CA LEU A 165 -4.72 19.19 1.61
C LEU A 165 -5.41 20.52 1.27
N ASN A 166 -4.70 21.64 1.47
CA ASN A 166 -5.22 22.96 1.13
C ASN A 166 -5.64 23.04 -0.34
N LEU A 167 -4.77 22.65 -1.27
CA LEU A 167 -5.06 22.67 -2.70
C LEU A 167 -6.18 21.69 -3.09
N ALA A 168 -6.15 20.47 -2.53
CA ALA A 168 -7.18 19.46 -2.82
C ALA A 168 -8.58 19.95 -2.43
N VAL A 169 -8.74 20.61 -1.27
CA VAL A 169 -10.02 21.14 -0.83
C VAL A 169 -10.40 22.37 -1.64
N LEU A 170 -9.49 23.33 -1.81
CA LEU A 170 -9.73 24.57 -2.56
C LEU A 170 -10.26 24.28 -3.96
N TRP A 171 -9.71 23.26 -4.60
CA TRP A 171 -10.11 22.87 -5.95
C TRP A 171 -11.06 21.66 -5.97
N ARG A 172 -11.58 21.19 -4.83
CA ARG A 172 -12.48 20.04 -4.73
C ARG A 172 -12.00 18.84 -5.56
N LEU A 173 -10.72 18.49 -5.40
CA LEU A 173 -10.10 17.43 -6.19
C LEU A 173 -10.54 16.05 -5.73
N PRO A 174 -10.64 15.08 -6.63
CA PRO A 174 -11.06 13.71 -6.32
C PRO A 174 -9.92 12.88 -5.71
N VAL A 175 -9.42 13.28 -4.54
CA VAL A 175 -8.33 12.61 -3.83
C VAL A 175 -8.85 11.86 -2.61
N LEU A 176 -8.48 10.59 -2.49
CA LEU A 176 -8.62 9.79 -1.29
C LEU A 176 -7.25 9.75 -0.59
N PHE A 177 -7.12 10.45 0.52
CA PHE A 177 -5.94 10.46 1.36
C PHE A 177 -6.00 9.26 2.32
N CYS A 178 -5.12 8.28 2.14
CA CYS A 178 -5.03 7.04 2.91
C CYS A 178 -3.83 7.13 3.86
N CYS A 179 -4.06 7.51 5.11
CA CYS A 179 -3.01 7.57 6.12
C CYS A 179 -2.84 6.19 6.79
N GLU A 180 -1.73 5.54 6.57
CA GLU A 180 -1.34 4.28 7.22
C GLU A 180 -0.62 4.60 8.53
N ASN A 181 -1.40 4.79 9.61
CA ASN A 181 -0.85 5.09 10.93
C ASN A 181 -0.44 3.79 11.64
N ASN A 182 0.85 3.48 11.59
CA ASN A 182 1.43 2.34 12.29
C ASN A 182 2.13 2.72 13.61
N GLY A 183 2.01 3.98 14.02
CA GLY A 183 2.52 4.53 15.28
C GLY A 183 3.98 4.98 15.24
N TYR A 184 4.70 4.70 14.16
CA TYR A 184 6.15 4.97 14.09
C TYR A 184 6.59 5.50 12.72
N ALA A 185 6.97 6.77 12.67
CA ALA A 185 7.70 7.35 11.54
C ALA A 185 9.16 6.90 11.61
N MET A 186 9.54 5.89 10.82
CA MET A 186 10.78 5.14 10.98
C MET A 186 10.86 4.55 12.41
N GLY A 187 11.56 5.18 13.34
CA GLY A 187 11.65 4.82 14.76
C GLY A 187 11.11 5.90 15.70
N THR A 188 10.52 6.97 15.17
CA THR A 188 9.96 8.06 15.98
C THR A 188 8.48 7.80 16.23
N ALA A 189 8.10 7.62 17.49
CA ALA A 189 6.71 7.45 17.87
C ALA A 189 5.90 8.73 17.59
N LEU A 190 4.61 8.58 17.25
CA LEU A 190 3.73 9.67 16.83
C LEU A 190 3.70 10.82 17.85
N GLU A 191 3.61 10.52 19.12
CA GLU A 191 3.57 11.51 20.21
C GLU A 191 4.89 12.31 20.38
N ARG A 192 5.96 11.90 19.72
CA ARG A 192 7.25 12.61 19.73
C ARG A 192 7.48 13.50 18.51
N SER A 193 6.68 13.31 17.46
CA SER A 193 6.78 14.07 16.21
C SER A 193 5.60 15.03 15.99
N GLU A 194 4.44 14.77 16.62
CA GLU A 194 3.22 15.52 16.39
C GLU A 194 2.67 16.11 17.69
N SER A 195 2.41 17.41 17.69
CA SER A 195 1.70 18.09 18.81
C SER A 195 0.20 17.76 18.81
N GLN A 196 -0.37 17.49 17.61
CA GLN A 196 -1.75 17.02 17.44
C GLN A 196 -1.71 15.55 16.98
N THR A 197 -1.91 14.63 17.89
CA THR A 197 -1.89 13.18 17.65
C THR A 197 -3.22 12.63 17.13
N ASP A 198 -4.32 13.41 17.18
CA ASP A 198 -5.54 13.11 16.44
C ASP A 198 -5.37 13.56 14.99
N LEU A 199 -4.98 12.62 14.14
CA LEU A 199 -4.69 12.87 12.73
C LEU A 199 -5.95 13.26 11.95
N CYS A 200 -7.11 12.74 12.35
CA CYS A 200 -8.39 13.16 11.78
C CYS A 200 -8.71 14.62 12.10
N ALA A 201 -8.49 15.07 13.35
CA ALA A 201 -8.65 16.47 13.72
C ALA A 201 -7.69 17.38 12.93
N LYS A 202 -6.44 16.93 12.70
CA LYS A 202 -5.46 17.65 11.90
C LYS A 202 -5.92 17.80 10.44
N ALA A 203 -6.40 16.73 9.81
CA ALA A 203 -6.96 16.79 8.44
C ALA A 203 -8.24 17.63 8.38
N ALA A 204 -9.13 17.51 9.36
CA ALA A 204 -10.39 18.24 9.43
C ALA A 204 -10.18 19.77 9.56
N SER A 205 -9.01 20.24 10.02
CA SER A 205 -8.68 21.67 10.05
C SER A 205 -8.70 22.31 8.64
N TYR A 206 -8.49 21.51 7.59
CA TYR A 206 -8.65 21.90 6.19
C TYR A 206 -10.08 21.68 5.65
N ARG A 207 -11.05 21.31 6.48
CA ARG A 207 -12.42 20.93 6.09
C ARG A 207 -12.49 19.68 5.21
N VAL A 208 -11.51 18.80 5.30
CA VAL A 208 -11.57 17.47 4.69
C VAL A 208 -12.39 16.57 5.62
N PRO A 209 -13.43 15.89 5.15
CA PRO A 209 -14.07 14.83 5.93
C PRO A 209 -13.03 13.77 6.27
N ALA A 210 -12.87 13.48 7.57
CA ALA A 210 -11.82 12.62 8.09
C ALA A 210 -12.41 11.54 9.00
N HIS A 211 -11.99 10.30 8.81
CA HIS A 211 -12.44 9.14 9.58
C HIS A 211 -11.27 8.25 9.95
N ALA A 212 -11.22 7.79 11.21
CA ALA A 212 -10.29 6.77 11.67
C ALA A 212 -10.97 5.40 11.72
N VAL A 213 -10.28 4.38 11.23
CA VAL A 213 -10.76 2.99 11.23
C VAL A 213 -9.67 2.03 11.72
N ASP A 214 -10.08 0.86 12.19
CA ASP A 214 -9.15 -0.22 12.51
C ASP A 214 -8.54 -0.78 11.21
N GLY A 215 -7.29 -0.41 10.94
CA GLY A 215 -6.54 -0.86 9.75
C GLY A 215 -6.13 -2.35 9.82
N MET A 216 -6.35 -3.02 10.96
CA MET A 216 -6.17 -4.47 11.10
C MET A 216 -7.43 -5.25 10.73
N ASP A 217 -8.60 -4.60 10.61
CA ASP A 217 -9.85 -5.24 10.16
C ASP A 217 -10.12 -4.91 8.69
N ILE A 218 -9.90 -5.88 7.81
CA ILE A 218 -10.12 -5.76 6.35
C ILE A 218 -11.56 -5.33 6.00
N VAL A 219 -12.54 -5.71 6.82
CA VAL A 219 -13.95 -5.33 6.61
C VAL A 219 -14.13 -3.84 6.85
N ALA A 220 -13.62 -3.34 7.99
CA ALA A 220 -13.67 -1.92 8.33
C ALA A 220 -12.94 -1.07 7.28
N VAL A 221 -11.74 -1.51 6.86
CA VAL A 221 -10.95 -0.85 5.81
C VAL A 221 -11.73 -0.76 4.51
N ASN A 222 -12.26 -1.88 4.02
CA ASN A 222 -12.96 -1.89 2.73
C ASN A 222 -14.23 -1.05 2.75
N LEU A 223 -15.06 -1.16 3.79
CA LEU A 223 -16.29 -0.36 3.91
C LEU A 223 -16.00 1.13 3.97
N ALA A 224 -14.97 1.55 4.72
CA ALA A 224 -14.57 2.95 4.78
C ALA A 224 -14.07 3.46 3.43
N ALA A 225 -13.26 2.67 2.72
CA ALA A 225 -12.75 3.02 1.40
C ALA A 225 -13.86 3.12 0.35
N VAL A 226 -14.84 2.19 0.36
CA VAL A 226 -16.03 2.23 -0.52
C VAL A 226 -16.82 3.51 -0.27
N ALA A 227 -17.10 3.83 1.00
CA ALA A 227 -17.86 5.04 1.36
C ALA A 227 -17.12 6.32 0.94
N ALA A 228 -15.81 6.39 1.18
CA ALA A 228 -14.99 7.55 0.81
C ALA A 228 -14.89 7.71 -0.72
N ALA A 229 -14.66 6.62 -1.47
CA ALA A 229 -14.62 6.66 -2.93
C ALA A 229 -15.98 7.07 -3.52
N ALA A 230 -17.09 6.59 -2.97
CA ALA A 230 -18.43 7.01 -3.37
C ALA A 230 -18.65 8.52 -3.13
N ALA A 231 -18.27 9.03 -1.96
CA ALA A 231 -18.38 10.45 -1.64
C ALA A 231 -17.59 11.33 -2.62
N ILE A 232 -16.37 10.90 -2.99
CA ILE A 232 -15.55 11.60 -3.99
C ILE A 232 -16.24 11.62 -5.35
N ARG A 233 -16.78 10.48 -5.80
CA ARG A 233 -17.48 10.36 -7.10
C ARG A 233 -18.76 11.18 -7.15
N GLU A 234 -19.41 11.40 -6.01
CA GLU A 234 -20.57 12.30 -5.87
C GLU A 234 -20.15 13.80 -5.85
N GLY A 235 -18.86 14.12 -6.02
CA GLY A 235 -18.38 15.50 -6.07
C GLY A 235 -18.24 16.18 -4.70
N ARG A 236 -18.23 15.41 -3.60
CA ARG A 236 -18.08 15.97 -2.24
C ARG A 236 -16.64 16.43 -1.91
N GLY A 237 -15.71 16.32 -2.88
CA GLY A 237 -14.32 16.71 -2.71
C GLY A 237 -13.47 15.61 -2.07
N PRO A 238 -12.25 15.94 -1.63
CA PRO A 238 -11.31 14.97 -1.09
C PRO A 238 -11.83 14.35 0.22
N GLN A 239 -11.39 13.13 0.49
CA GLN A 239 -11.68 12.40 1.73
C GLN A 239 -10.36 11.98 2.39
N PHE A 240 -10.31 11.93 3.70
CA PHE A 240 -9.18 11.43 4.48
C PHE A 240 -9.62 10.23 5.33
N VAL A 241 -8.86 9.15 5.25
CA VAL A 241 -9.07 7.98 6.10
C VAL A 241 -7.77 7.63 6.80
N GLU A 242 -7.78 7.63 8.13
CA GLU A 242 -6.72 7.12 8.97
C GLU A 242 -6.95 5.62 9.20
N PHE A 243 -6.03 4.80 8.74
CA PHE A 243 -6.00 3.36 8.99
C PHE A 243 -5.04 3.09 10.15
N LYS A 244 -5.57 2.79 11.34
CA LYS A 244 -4.77 2.42 12.52
C LYS A 244 -4.30 0.98 12.34
N THR A 245 -3.08 0.84 11.87
CA THR A 245 -2.45 -0.44 11.54
C THR A 245 -1.18 -0.67 12.34
N TYR A 246 -0.42 -1.72 12.02
CA TYR A 246 0.86 -1.95 12.67
C TYR A 246 1.82 -2.75 11.79
N ARG A 247 3.03 -2.20 11.62
CA ARG A 247 4.11 -2.85 10.89
C ARG A 247 4.78 -3.93 11.74
N PHE A 248 4.71 -5.22 11.33
CA PHE A 248 5.29 -6.33 12.11
C PHE A 248 6.80 -6.47 11.96
N ARG A 249 7.38 -5.85 10.96
CA ARG A 249 8.83 -5.84 10.72
C ARG A 249 9.42 -4.49 11.06
N ALA A 250 10.72 -4.43 11.21
CA ALA A 250 11.46 -3.19 11.35
C ALA A 250 11.16 -2.21 10.20
N HIS A 251 11.55 -0.97 10.30
CA HIS A 251 11.30 0.04 9.25
C HIS A 251 11.83 -0.40 7.89
N SER A 252 13.05 -0.91 7.88
CA SER A 252 13.68 -1.53 6.71
C SER A 252 14.49 -2.75 7.15
N MET A 253 15.03 -3.51 6.20
CA MET A 253 15.87 -4.66 6.52
C MET A 253 17.20 -4.30 7.19
N PHE A 254 17.63 -3.03 7.13
CA PHE A 254 18.81 -2.51 7.85
C PHE A 254 18.50 -2.01 9.26
N ASP A 255 17.23 -1.83 9.61
CA ASP A 255 16.81 -1.25 10.88
C ASP A 255 16.96 -2.26 12.02
N PRO A 256 17.78 -1.97 13.06
CA PRO A 256 17.96 -2.86 14.20
C PRO A 256 16.77 -2.86 15.18
N GLU A 257 15.74 -2.07 14.93
CA GLU A 257 14.46 -2.05 15.68
C GLU A 257 14.60 -1.76 17.19
N LEU A 258 15.48 -0.83 17.56
CA LEU A 258 15.76 -0.49 18.97
C LEU A 258 14.72 0.44 19.62
N TYR A 259 13.77 0.97 18.87
CA TYR A 259 12.82 2.00 19.30
C TYR A 259 11.52 1.45 19.89
N ARG A 260 11.25 0.15 19.74
CA ARG A 260 10.04 -0.49 20.26
C ARG A 260 10.34 -1.87 20.88
N PRO A 261 9.63 -2.27 21.95
CA PRO A 261 9.83 -3.55 22.58
C PRO A 261 9.24 -4.69 21.74
N LYS A 262 9.87 -5.87 21.80
CA LYS A 262 9.40 -7.06 21.07
C LYS A 262 7.99 -7.50 21.51
N GLU A 263 7.68 -7.32 22.77
CA GLU A 263 6.37 -7.65 23.36
C GLU A 263 5.24 -6.84 22.75
N GLU A 264 5.51 -5.62 22.30
CA GLU A 264 4.54 -4.78 21.58
C GLU A 264 4.25 -5.40 20.21
N VAL A 265 5.29 -5.77 19.46
CA VAL A 265 5.15 -6.42 18.16
C VAL A 265 4.36 -7.72 18.27
N GLU A 266 4.67 -8.57 19.28
CA GLU A 266 3.97 -9.84 19.48
C GLU A 266 2.48 -9.65 19.84
N ARG A 267 2.15 -8.63 20.64
CA ARG A 267 0.74 -8.27 20.90
C ARG A 267 -0.02 -7.89 19.63
N TRP A 268 0.62 -7.11 18.74
CA TRP A 268 -0.01 -6.72 17.49
C TRP A 268 -0.14 -7.90 16.50
N LYS A 269 0.83 -8.81 16.47
CA LYS A 269 0.74 -10.03 15.65
C LYS A 269 -0.47 -10.90 15.99
N GLN A 270 -0.89 -10.91 17.28
CA GLN A 270 -2.12 -11.61 17.71
C GLN A 270 -3.39 -11.03 17.07
N ARG A 271 -3.32 -9.78 16.59
CA ARG A 271 -4.38 -9.10 15.86
C ARG A 271 -4.09 -9.03 14.35
N GLY A 272 -3.20 -9.88 13.86
CA GLY A 272 -2.79 -9.90 12.45
C GLY A 272 -3.99 -10.02 11.50
N PRO A 273 -4.10 -9.15 10.47
CA PRO A 273 -5.30 -9.05 9.65
C PRO A 273 -5.65 -10.36 8.93
N LEU A 274 -4.65 -11.05 8.41
CA LEU A 274 -4.84 -12.33 7.72
C LEU A 274 -5.42 -13.41 8.66
N HIS A 275 -4.82 -13.55 9.83
CA HIS A 275 -5.22 -14.52 10.84
C HIS A 275 -6.64 -14.23 11.39
N THR A 276 -6.87 -13.00 11.87
CA THR A 276 -8.15 -12.64 12.49
C THR A 276 -9.32 -12.71 11.51
N PHE A 277 -9.08 -12.35 10.25
CA PHE A 277 -10.12 -12.44 9.24
C PHE A 277 -10.43 -13.88 8.84
N THR A 278 -9.40 -14.73 8.66
CA THR A 278 -9.61 -16.15 8.36
C THR A 278 -10.37 -16.88 9.48
N ASP A 279 -10.03 -16.60 10.74
CA ASP A 279 -10.74 -17.20 11.90
C ASP A 279 -12.21 -16.76 11.96
N ARG A 280 -12.47 -15.48 11.67
CA ARG A 280 -13.84 -14.94 11.59
C ARG A 280 -14.63 -15.61 10.48
N LEU A 281 -14.03 -15.82 9.30
CA LEU A 281 -14.69 -16.52 8.19
C LEU A 281 -14.96 -17.99 8.50
N LYS A 282 -14.04 -18.69 9.16
CA LYS A 282 -14.22 -20.08 9.60
C LYS A 282 -15.36 -20.19 10.61
N ALA A 283 -15.42 -19.27 11.59
CA ALA A 283 -16.49 -19.22 12.56
C ALA A 283 -17.88 -18.96 11.95
N GLN A 284 -17.95 -18.42 10.74
CA GLN A 284 -19.18 -18.16 9.97
C GLN A 284 -19.40 -19.19 8.85
N GLU A 285 -18.61 -20.25 8.80
CA GLU A 285 -18.70 -21.30 7.77
C GLU A 285 -18.52 -20.80 6.32
N LEU A 286 -17.92 -19.62 6.14
CA LEU A 286 -17.65 -19.01 4.83
C LEU A 286 -16.31 -19.44 4.23
N PHE A 287 -15.44 -20.10 5.03
CA PHE A 287 -14.08 -20.47 4.66
C PHE A 287 -13.61 -21.64 5.50
N THR A 288 -12.85 -22.56 4.91
CA THR A 288 -12.36 -23.77 5.56
C THR A 288 -10.83 -23.83 5.61
N GLU A 289 -10.27 -24.77 6.42
CA GLU A 289 -8.84 -25.05 6.39
C GLU A 289 -8.37 -25.55 5.01
N ALA A 290 -9.22 -26.31 4.32
CA ALA A 290 -8.92 -26.80 2.97
C ALA A 290 -8.83 -25.63 1.97
N ASP A 291 -9.69 -24.60 2.12
CA ASP A 291 -9.61 -23.37 1.30
C ASP A 291 -8.32 -22.61 1.56
N PHE A 292 -7.92 -22.51 2.83
CA PHE A 292 -6.67 -21.84 3.18
C PHE A 292 -5.45 -22.57 2.59
N ALA A 293 -5.41 -23.92 2.75
CA ALA A 293 -4.33 -24.73 2.20
C ALA A 293 -4.24 -24.64 0.66
N ALA A 294 -5.40 -24.55 -0.02
CA ALA A 294 -5.43 -24.38 -1.46
C ALA A 294 -4.87 -23.00 -1.88
N LEU A 295 -5.21 -21.94 -1.15
CA LEU A 295 -4.66 -20.61 -1.40
C LEU A 295 -3.16 -20.52 -1.11
N GLU A 296 -2.69 -21.18 -0.03
CA GLU A 296 -1.25 -21.26 0.27
C GLU A 296 -0.46 -21.92 -0.87
N LEU A 297 -0.99 -22.99 -1.42
CA LEU A 297 -0.34 -23.71 -2.52
C LEU A 297 -0.29 -22.84 -3.79
N ASP A 298 -1.37 -22.12 -4.09
CA ASP A 298 -1.48 -21.25 -5.25
C ASP A 298 -0.51 -20.06 -5.15
N VAL A 299 -0.54 -19.36 -4.03
CA VAL A 299 0.36 -18.22 -3.74
C VAL A 299 1.83 -18.65 -3.73
N LYS A 300 2.14 -19.82 -3.14
CA LYS A 300 3.50 -20.36 -3.15
C LYS A 300 4.01 -20.56 -4.57
N LYS A 301 3.20 -21.15 -5.44
CA LYS A 301 3.56 -21.33 -6.86
C LYS A 301 3.79 -19.99 -7.58
N GLU A 302 2.94 -18.99 -7.31
CA GLU A 302 3.10 -17.66 -7.89
C GLU A 302 4.43 -17.02 -7.46
N VAL A 303 4.78 -17.12 -6.18
CA VAL A 303 6.02 -16.55 -5.64
C VAL A 303 7.25 -17.28 -6.19
N GLU A 304 7.23 -18.63 -6.23
CA GLU A 304 8.30 -19.43 -6.81
C GLU A 304 8.51 -19.12 -8.30
N ASP A 305 7.44 -18.96 -9.04
CA ASP A 305 7.44 -18.59 -10.45
C ASP A 305 7.98 -17.16 -10.64
N ALA A 306 7.62 -16.21 -9.79
CA ALA A 306 8.14 -14.86 -9.83
C ALA A 306 9.65 -14.80 -9.57
N ILE A 307 10.15 -15.60 -8.63
CA ILE A 307 11.58 -15.73 -8.34
C ILE A 307 12.31 -16.31 -9.56
N GLY A 308 11.82 -17.42 -10.11
CA GLY A 308 12.42 -18.05 -11.30
C GLY A 308 12.45 -17.10 -12.50
N PHE A 309 11.39 -16.33 -12.71
CA PHE A 309 11.34 -15.31 -13.75
C PHE A 309 12.38 -14.19 -13.53
N ALA A 310 12.50 -13.70 -12.30
CA ALA A 310 13.48 -12.65 -11.96
C ALA A 310 14.93 -13.15 -12.15
N GLU A 311 15.21 -14.39 -11.77
CA GLU A 311 16.53 -15.01 -11.94
C GLU A 311 16.90 -15.19 -13.43
N ALA A 312 15.94 -15.58 -14.26
CA ALA A 312 16.13 -15.79 -15.69
C ALA A 312 16.19 -14.48 -16.49
N SER A 313 15.64 -13.38 -15.94
CA SER A 313 15.61 -12.09 -16.63
C SER A 313 17.02 -11.46 -16.70
N PRO A 314 17.44 -10.90 -17.85
CA PRO A 314 18.74 -10.29 -17.98
C PRO A 314 18.85 -8.97 -17.20
N PRO A 315 20.08 -8.55 -16.81
CA PRO A 315 20.32 -7.20 -16.33
C PRO A 315 20.13 -6.19 -17.47
N GLU A 316 19.92 -4.92 -17.14
CA GLU A 316 19.86 -3.89 -18.17
C GLU A 316 21.23 -3.73 -18.86
N PRO A 317 21.26 -3.61 -20.20
CA PRO A 317 22.49 -3.37 -20.93
C PRO A 317 23.13 -2.03 -20.53
N VAL A 318 24.47 -2.00 -20.47
CA VAL A 318 25.22 -0.78 -20.10
C VAL A 318 24.96 0.35 -21.11
N GLU A 319 24.69 0.01 -22.36
CA GLU A 319 24.38 0.93 -23.45
C GLU A 319 23.08 1.73 -23.17
N ASP A 320 22.18 1.18 -22.35
CA ASP A 320 20.92 1.83 -21.96
C ASP A 320 21.09 2.82 -20.78
N LEU A 321 22.33 3.06 -20.28
CA LEU A 321 22.59 3.89 -19.10
C LEU A 321 22.00 5.31 -19.22
N TYR A 322 22.03 5.88 -20.43
CA TYR A 322 21.50 7.23 -20.70
C TYR A 322 20.09 7.21 -21.27
N ARG A 323 19.50 6.04 -21.45
CA ARG A 323 18.17 5.89 -22.00
C ARG A 323 17.13 6.48 -21.04
N ASP A 324 16.21 7.27 -21.56
CA ASP A 324 15.10 7.89 -20.83
C ASP A 324 15.56 8.90 -19.73
N VAL A 325 16.84 9.28 -19.69
CA VAL A 325 17.34 10.31 -18.75
C VAL A 325 16.98 11.71 -19.24
N CYS A 326 17.04 11.94 -20.55
CA CYS A 326 16.65 13.20 -21.16
C CYS A 326 15.64 12.95 -22.29
N ALA A 327 14.80 13.93 -22.57
CA ALA A 327 13.97 13.89 -23.77
C ALA A 327 14.86 13.79 -25.02
N PRO A 328 14.47 13.02 -26.06
CA PRO A 328 15.18 13.04 -27.32
C PRO A 328 15.28 14.47 -27.82
N VAL A 329 16.50 14.90 -28.15
CA VAL A 329 16.69 16.21 -28.83
C VAL A 329 16.01 16.07 -30.18
N ALA A 330 14.91 16.81 -30.37
CA ALA A 330 14.34 16.95 -31.71
C ALA A 330 15.42 17.58 -32.57
N LEU A 331 16.05 16.79 -33.46
CA LEU A 331 16.88 17.35 -34.52
C LEU A 331 15.93 18.20 -35.38
N GLN A 332 16.09 19.52 -35.28
CA GLN A 332 15.40 20.49 -36.11
C GLN A 332 15.89 20.41 -37.54
#